data_73bb8e02c8adb055859ad79a4ff60a55
#
_entry.id   73bb8e02c8adb055859ad79a4ff60a55
#
_cell.length_a   1.000
_cell.length_b   1.000
_cell.length_c   1.000
_cell.angle_alpha   90.00
_cell.angle_beta   90.00
_cell.angle_gamma   90.00
#
_symmetry.space_group_name_H-M   'P 1'
#
loop_
_entity.id
_entity.type
_entity.pdbx_description
1 polymer ?
#
loop_
_entity_poly.entity_id
_entity_poly.type
_entity_poly.pdbx_seq_one_letter_code
_entity_poly.pdbx_strand_id
1 'polypeptide(L)'
;MVDGFIPWSDTSRMDKSAMTRLTVLTGFMVLALSACATDSVIVTGTARPPISPAEVKIYSQPPPVFEEVAILNASKSVAFSTGGQKTVDKVIAGLKEQAAKVGANGILLEGFSDQQTGALGAGSGSSSVSGNSAVGVGVGGSLGIYKKTGHGRAIFVPP
;
A
#
# COMPACT_ATOMS: atom_id res chain seq x y z
N MET A 1 -42.16 -45.15 26.62
CA MET A 1 -42.17 -44.48 27.91
C MET A 1 -40.75 -44.48 28.42
N VAL A 2 -39.97 -43.52 28.10
CA VAL A 2 -38.80 -43.04 28.84
C VAL A 2 -38.40 -41.66 28.25
N ASP A 3 -38.71 -40.66 29.04
CA ASP A 3 -38.39 -39.27 28.80
C ASP A 3 -36.89 -39.04 28.99
N GLY A 4 -36.20 -38.65 27.93
CA GLY A 4 -34.83 -38.19 27.99
C GLY A 4 -34.76 -36.67 27.79
N PHE A 5 -35.09 -35.94 28.85
CA PHE A 5 -34.96 -34.49 28.94
C PHE A 5 -33.46 -34.13 29.05
N ILE A 6 -32.93 -33.49 28.03
CA ILE A 6 -31.55 -32.93 28.07
C ILE A 6 -31.66 -31.53 28.67
N PRO A 7 -31.08 -31.24 29.84
CA PRO A 7 -31.12 -29.92 30.44
C PRO A 7 -30.14 -28.99 29.70
N TRP A 8 -30.68 -27.94 29.10
CA TRP A 8 -30.01 -26.75 28.59
C TRP A 8 -29.59 -25.85 29.77
N SER A 9 -28.53 -26.13 30.41
CA SER A 9 -27.94 -25.16 31.36
C SER A 9 -26.53 -25.56 31.76
N ASP A 10 -25.54 -25.17 30.99
CA ASP A 10 -24.24 -24.83 31.56
C ASP A 10 -23.43 -23.89 30.66
N THR A 11 -23.95 -22.68 30.46
CA THR A 11 -23.22 -21.60 29.77
C THR A 11 -22.55 -20.64 30.76
N SER A 12 -22.46 -20.97 32.03
CA SER A 12 -22.05 -20.05 33.09
C SER A 12 -20.67 -20.32 33.70
N ARG A 13 -19.84 -21.15 33.05
CA ARG A 13 -18.44 -21.35 33.47
C ARG A 13 -17.44 -21.10 32.35
N MET A 14 -17.57 -19.99 31.66
CA MET A 14 -16.44 -19.48 30.89
C MET A 14 -15.46 -18.85 31.89
N ASP A 15 -14.39 -19.60 32.16
CA ASP A 15 -13.30 -19.18 33.02
C ASP A 15 -12.72 -17.85 32.51
N LYS A 16 -12.70 -16.82 33.38
CA LYS A 16 -12.19 -15.49 33.04
C LYS A 16 -10.76 -15.55 32.51
N SER A 17 -10.00 -16.57 32.87
CA SER A 17 -8.66 -16.82 32.36
C SER A 17 -8.64 -17.24 30.89
N ALA A 18 -9.62 -18.03 30.44
CA ALA A 18 -9.76 -18.44 29.03
C ALA A 18 -10.19 -17.26 28.14
N MET A 19 -11.08 -16.42 28.65
CA MET A 19 -11.55 -15.23 27.95
C MET A 19 -10.41 -14.20 27.78
N THR A 20 -9.60 -13.99 28.81
CA THR A 20 -8.43 -13.09 28.75
C THR A 20 -7.37 -13.61 27.77
N ARG A 21 -7.11 -14.90 27.74
CA ARG A 21 -6.15 -15.52 26.80
C ARG A 21 -6.63 -15.42 25.35
N LEU A 22 -7.93 -15.62 25.10
CA LEU A 22 -8.52 -15.50 23.78
C LEU A 22 -8.47 -14.05 23.27
N THR A 23 -8.73 -13.08 24.15
CA THR A 23 -8.65 -11.64 23.81
C THR A 23 -7.22 -11.19 23.48
N VAL A 24 -6.22 -11.68 24.23
CA VAL A 24 -4.81 -11.40 23.98
C VAL A 24 -4.34 -12.03 22.66
N LEU A 25 -4.75 -13.27 22.38
CA LEU A 25 -4.41 -13.96 21.13
C LEU A 25 -5.01 -13.28 19.91
N THR A 26 -6.28 -12.82 20.00
CA THR A 26 -6.97 -12.10 18.93
C THR A 26 -6.33 -10.72 18.70
N GLY A 27 -5.94 -10.02 19.76
CA GLY A 27 -5.23 -8.74 19.69
C GLY A 27 -3.86 -8.85 19.00
N PHE A 28 -3.12 -9.91 19.24
CA PHE A 28 -1.81 -10.13 18.60
C PHE A 28 -1.92 -10.48 17.11
N MET A 29 -2.99 -11.18 16.70
CA MET A 29 -3.20 -11.55 15.31
C MET A 29 -3.62 -10.37 14.42
N VAL A 30 -4.28 -9.35 14.98
CA VAL A 30 -4.68 -8.14 14.23
C VAL A 30 -3.49 -7.24 13.90
N LEU A 31 -2.41 -7.27 14.70
CA LEU A 31 -1.21 -6.46 14.44
C LEU A 31 -0.37 -6.95 13.24
N ALA A 32 -0.57 -8.18 12.78
CA ALA A 32 0.25 -8.78 11.72
C ALA A 32 -0.23 -8.47 10.29
N LEU A 33 -1.40 -7.80 10.11
CA LEU A 33 -1.99 -7.57 8.78
C LEU A 33 -1.66 -6.22 8.14
N SER A 34 -0.79 -5.39 8.72
CA SER A 34 -0.52 -4.03 8.22
C SER A 34 0.64 -3.91 7.22
N ALA A 35 1.13 -4.98 6.62
CA ALA A 35 2.31 -4.97 5.75
C ALA A 35 2.00 -5.30 4.28
N CYS A 36 1.12 -4.54 3.63
CA CYS A 36 1.02 -4.52 2.17
C CYS A 36 1.26 -3.12 1.62
N ALA A 37 2.49 -2.61 1.76
CA ALA A 37 2.97 -1.52 0.93
C ALA A 37 3.57 -2.14 -0.34
N THR A 38 3.01 -1.84 -1.49
CA THR A 38 3.52 -2.26 -2.81
C THR A 38 4.62 -1.30 -3.30
N ASP A 39 5.51 -0.95 -2.41
CA ASP A 39 6.66 -0.11 -2.72
C ASP A 39 7.85 -1.02 -2.98
N SER A 40 8.60 -0.78 -4.07
CA SER A 40 9.78 -1.58 -4.43
C SER A 40 11.02 -0.71 -4.58
N VAL A 41 12.12 -1.22 -4.05
CA VAL A 41 13.46 -0.63 -4.17
C VAL A 41 14.38 -1.67 -4.77
N ILE A 42 15.06 -1.32 -5.85
CA ILE A 42 16.09 -2.15 -6.48
C ILE A 42 17.43 -1.42 -6.34
N VAL A 43 18.27 -1.91 -5.44
CA VAL A 43 19.61 -1.34 -5.24
C VAL A 43 20.48 -1.70 -6.43
N THR A 44 21.01 -0.69 -7.11
CA THR A 44 21.86 -0.82 -8.30
C THR A 44 23.30 -0.37 -8.04
N GLY A 45 23.49 0.49 -7.03
CA GLY A 45 24.78 1.03 -6.64
C GLY A 45 25.13 0.77 -5.18
N THR A 46 25.94 1.64 -4.59
CA THR A 46 26.39 1.50 -3.20
C THR A 46 25.38 2.07 -2.22
N ALA A 47 24.70 1.19 -1.45
CA ALA A 47 23.86 1.63 -0.36
C ALA A 47 24.70 2.20 0.80
N ARG A 48 24.15 3.23 1.46
CA ARG A 48 24.78 3.95 2.58
C ARG A 48 23.89 3.80 3.85
N PRO A 49 24.40 4.18 5.02
CA PRO A 49 23.56 4.21 6.23
C PRO A 49 22.28 5.05 6.00
N PRO A 50 21.13 4.60 6.52
CA PRO A 50 19.88 5.33 6.39
C PRO A 50 19.96 6.75 6.94
N ILE A 51 19.26 7.67 6.28
CA ILE A 51 19.14 9.08 6.65
C ILE A 51 17.66 9.44 6.91
N SER A 52 17.41 10.67 7.35
CA SER A 52 16.03 11.17 7.49
C SER A 52 15.39 11.41 6.12
N PRO A 53 14.13 10.99 5.88
CA PRO A 53 13.39 11.32 4.65
C PRO A 53 13.26 12.83 4.40
N ALA A 54 13.36 13.65 5.44
CA ALA A 54 13.34 15.12 5.32
C ALA A 54 14.58 15.69 4.63
N GLU A 55 15.71 14.99 4.73
CA GLU A 55 16.98 15.40 4.11
C GLU A 55 17.05 15.06 2.61
N VAL A 56 16.15 14.19 2.14
CA VAL A 56 16.11 13.78 0.74
C VAL A 56 15.53 14.88 -0.14
N LYS A 57 16.33 15.37 -1.07
CA LYS A 57 15.94 16.39 -2.07
C LYS A 57 15.38 15.73 -3.33
N ILE A 58 14.47 16.44 -4.02
CA ILE A 58 13.91 15.99 -5.29
C ILE A 58 14.54 16.80 -6.40
N TYR A 59 15.01 16.12 -7.42
CA TYR A 59 15.61 16.69 -8.61
C TYR A 59 14.73 16.35 -9.83
N SER A 60 14.41 17.35 -10.64
CA SER A 60 13.75 17.19 -11.94
C SER A 60 14.77 17.03 -13.08
N GLN A 61 16.02 17.41 -12.84
CA GLN A 61 17.14 17.27 -13.77
C GLN A 61 18.33 16.67 -13.03
N PRO A 62 19.15 15.86 -13.70
CA PRO A 62 20.33 15.27 -13.06
C PRO A 62 21.32 16.39 -12.64
N PRO A 63 21.79 16.36 -11.38
CA PRO A 63 22.86 17.26 -10.95
C PRO A 63 24.18 16.93 -11.68
N PRO A 64 25.14 17.85 -11.72
CA PRO A 64 26.37 17.67 -12.49
C PRO A 64 27.25 16.51 -12.01
N VAL A 65 27.18 16.18 -10.73
CA VAL A 65 27.91 15.05 -10.12
C VAL A 65 26.97 14.31 -9.19
N PHE A 66 26.75 13.05 -9.46
CA PHE A 66 25.93 12.17 -8.61
C PHE A 66 26.30 10.70 -8.84
N GLU A 67 25.97 9.87 -7.87
CA GLU A 67 26.07 8.42 -7.94
C GLU A 67 24.65 7.82 -7.85
N GLU A 68 24.30 6.91 -8.74
CA GLU A 68 23.04 6.18 -8.68
C GLU A 68 23.12 5.08 -7.61
N VAL A 69 22.13 5.04 -6.71
CA VAL A 69 22.10 4.11 -5.58
C VAL A 69 21.05 3.04 -5.80
N ALA A 70 19.84 3.42 -6.23
CA ALA A 70 18.74 2.49 -6.41
C ALA A 70 17.67 3.03 -7.37
N ILE A 71 16.87 2.11 -7.92
CA ILE A 71 15.62 2.41 -8.63
C ILE A 71 14.48 2.31 -7.63
N LEU A 72 13.61 3.33 -7.64
CA LEU A 72 12.51 3.48 -6.70
C LEU A 72 11.17 3.47 -7.40
N ASN A 73 10.21 2.73 -6.83
CA ASN A 73 8.82 2.76 -7.25
C ASN A 73 7.91 2.87 -6.03
N ALA A 74 7.13 3.93 -5.93
CA ALA A 74 6.14 4.11 -4.88
C ALA A 74 4.74 4.25 -5.47
N SER A 75 3.77 3.53 -4.90
CA SER A 75 2.40 3.50 -5.40
C SER A 75 1.40 3.81 -4.31
N LYS A 76 0.36 4.57 -4.67
CA LYS A 76 -0.82 4.77 -3.80
C LYS A 76 -2.10 4.59 -4.60
N SER A 77 -2.99 3.77 -4.06
CA SER A 77 -4.33 3.58 -4.62
C SER A 77 -5.27 4.68 -4.13
N VAL A 78 -6.10 5.18 -5.04
CA VAL A 78 -7.16 6.15 -4.75
C VAL A 78 -8.48 5.63 -5.32
N ALA A 79 -9.49 5.56 -4.44
CA ALA A 79 -10.85 5.29 -4.86
C ALA A 79 -11.50 6.63 -5.29
N PHE A 80 -12.28 6.58 -6.36
CA PHE A 80 -13.18 7.65 -6.80
C PHE A 80 -12.55 8.94 -7.34
N SER A 81 -11.22 9.00 -7.55
CA SER A 81 -10.62 10.18 -8.16
C SER A 81 -9.35 9.84 -8.95
N THR A 82 -9.07 10.62 -9.95
CA THR A 82 -7.81 10.56 -10.74
C THR A 82 -6.58 11.01 -9.95
N GLY A 83 -6.69 11.06 -8.61
CA GLY A 83 -5.59 11.39 -7.73
C GLY A 83 -5.13 12.84 -7.84
N GLY A 84 -5.75 13.71 -7.06
CA GLY A 84 -5.31 15.10 -6.93
C GLY A 84 -3.92 15.23 -6.28
N GLN A 85 -3.48 16.46 -6.07
CA GLN A 85 -2.19 16.82 -5.49
C GLN A 85 -1.82 16.00 -4.24
N LYS A 86 -2.81 15.77 -3.34
CA LYS A 86 -2.60 14.97 -2.10
C LYS A 86 -2.11 13.54 -2.37
N THR A 87 -2.47 12.93 -3.51
CA THR A 87 -2.00 11.60 -3.87
C THR A 87 -0.56 11.65 -4.38
N VAL A 88 -0.23 12.65 -5.17
CA VAL A 88 1.14 12.92 -5.61
C VAL A 88 2.05 13.11 -4.40
N ASP A 89 1.63 13.93 -3.44
CA ASP A 89 2.40 14.19 -2.22
C ASP A 89 2.68 12.91 -1.42
N LYS A 90 1.69 12.00 -1.32
CA LYS A 90 1.86 10.70 -0.67
C LYS A 90 2.83 9.77 -1.42
N VAL A 91 2.78 9.79 -2.75
CA VAL A 91 3.72 9.02 -3.58
C VAL A 91 5.14 9.56 -3.42
N ILE A 92 5.30 10.89 -3.45
CA ILE A 92 6.59 11.54 -3.22
C ILE A 92 7.13 11.21 -1.81
N ALA A 93 6.29 11.25 -0.78
CA ALA A 93 6.69 10.87 0.57
C ALA A 93 7.18 9.41 0.61
N GLY A 94 6.49 8.48 -0.06
CA GLY A 94 6.92 7.09 -0.19
C GLY A 94 8.28 6.94 -0.90
N LEU A 95 8.51 7.67 -1.98
CA LEU A 95 9.83 7.69 -2.66
C LEU A 95 10.93 8.20 -1.74
N LYS A 96 10.68 9.26 -0.96
CA LYS A 96 11.64 9.80 0.01
C LYS A 96 11.98 8.80 1.11
N GLU A 97 10.98 8.09 1.64
CA GLU A 97 11.21 7.05 2.64
C GLU A 97 12.09 5.91 2.10
N GLN A 98 11.86 5.50 0.84
CA GLN A 98 12.67 4.46 0.20
C GLN A 98 14.12 4.93 -0.05
N ALA A 99 14.30 6.14 -0.58
CA ALA A 99 15.61 6.73 -0.80
C ALA A 99 16.41 6.86 0.51
N ALA A 100 15.75 7.34 1.57
CA ALA A 100 16.34 7.48 2.88
C ALA A 100 16.83 6.15 3.47
N LYS A 101 16.09 5.06 3.26
CA LYS A 101 16.47 3.70 3.71
C LYS A 101 17.77 3.20 3.08
N VAL A 102 18.07 3.60 1.85
CA VAL A 102 19.33 3.24 1.15
C VAL A 102 20.41 4.29 1.28
N GLY A 103 20.17 5.33 2.10
CA GLY A 103 21.13 6.41 2.38
C GLY A 103 21.36 7.37 1.21
N ALA A 104 20.40 7.47 0.30
CA ALA A 104 20.45 8.43 -0.80
C ALA A 104 19.93 9.79 -0.33
N ASN A 105 20.63 10.87 -0.63
CA ASN A 105 20.27 12.24 -0.28
C ASN A 105 19.49 12.98 -1.37
N GLY A 106 19.25 12.31 -2.51
CA GLY A 106 18.48 12.84 -3.62
C GLY A 106 17.65 11.80 -4.35
N ILE A 107 16.59 12.26 -5.02
CA ILE A 107 15.78 11.49 -5.94
C ILE A 107 15.73 12.25 -7.25
N LEU A 108 16.15 11.61 -8.33
CA LEU A 108 15.88 12.07 -9.69
C LEU A 108 14.50 11.53 -10.08
N LEU A 109 13.52 12.43 -10.14
CA LEU A 109 12.15 12.06 -10.46
C LEU A 109 12.00 11.85 -11.97
N GLU A 110 11.57 10.65 -12.37
CA GLU A 110 11.35 10.31 -13.78
C GLU A 110 9.91 10.58 -14.23
N GLY A 111 8.94 10.42 -13.33
CA GLY A 111 7.55 10.72 -13.62
C GLY A 111 6.55 9.97 -12.78
N PHE A 112 5.29 10.13 -13.16
CA PHE A 112 4.15 9.45 -12.56
C PHE A 112 3.38 8.71 -13.64
N SER A 113 2.84 7.54 -13.29
CA SER A 113 1.89 6.81 -14.11
C SER A 113 0.59 6.57 -13.33
N ASP A 114 -0.52 6.63 -14.04
CA ASP A 114 -1.84 6.32 -13.52
C ASP A 114 -2.35 5.03 -14.16
N GLN A 115 -2.72 4.07 -13.33
CA GLN A 115 -3.29 2.81 -13.77
C GLN A 115 -4.64 2.59 -13.11
N GLN A 116 -5.66 2.35 -13.91
CA GLN A 116 -6.94 1.89 -13.40
C GLN A 116 -6.81 0.43 -12.96
N THR A 117 -6.98 0.15 -11.67
CA THR A 117 -6.82 -1.19 -11.08
C THR A 117 -8.13 -1.89 -10.80
N GLY A 118 -9.26 -1.18 -10.93
CA GLY A 118 -10.57 -1.73 -10.72
C GLY A 118 -11.67 -0.71 -10.91
N ALA A 119 -12.91 -1.19 -10.86
CA ALA A 119 -14.10 -0.35 -10.82
C ALA A 119 -15.11 -0.95 -9.85
N LEU A 120 -15.76 -0.12 -9.04
CA LEU A 120 -16.91 -0.50 -8.24
C LEU A 120 -18.16 -0.06 -9.00
N GLY A 121 -18.92 -1.03 -9.49
CA GLY A 121 -20.22 -0.80 -10.13
C GLY A 121 -21.35 -1.10 -9.17
N ALA A 122 -22.27 -0.16 -8.97
CA ALA A 122 -23.56 -0.42 -8.37
C ALA A 122 -24.60 -0.53 -9.51
N GLY A 123 -24.92 -1.75 -9.91
CA GLY A 123 -25.92 -2.04 -10.93
C GLY A 123 -26.34 -3.50 -10.87
N SER A 124 -27.62 -3.80 -11.05
CA SER A 124 -28.11 -5.15 -11.26
C SER A 124 -27.79 -5.57 -12.70
N GLY A 125 -26.64 -6.18 -12.89
CA GLY A 125 -26.17 -6.73 -14.16
C GLY A 125 -25.05 -7.73 -13.90
N SER A 126 -25.01 -8.83 -14.63
CA SER A 126 -23.95 -9.81 -14.55
C SER A 126 -22.67 -9.23 -15.16
N SER A 127 -21.64 -9.06 -14.34
CA SER A 127 -20.29 -8.70 -14.81
C SER A 127 -19.43 -9.94 -14.85
N SER A 128 -18.90 -10.28 -16.02
CA SER A 128 -17.83 -11.25 -16.16
C SER A 128 -16.49 -10.50 -16.22
N VAL A 129 -15.60 -10.83 -15.28
CA VAL A 129 -14.23 -10.31 -15.27
C VAL A 129 -13.33 -11.39 -15.87
N SER A 130 -12.73 -11.10 -17.02
CA SER A 130 -11.70 -11.95 -17.62
C SER A 130 -10.45 -11.09 -17.88
N GLY A 131 -9.41 -11.35 -17.12
CA GLY A 131 -8.13 -10.66 -17.25
C GLY A 131 -8.18 -9.16 -16.89
N ASN A 132 -7.55 -8.33 -17.70
CA ASN A 132 -7.40 -6.90 -17.49
C ASN A 132 -8.55 -6.05 -18.05
N SER A 133 -9.67 -6.65 -18.46
CA SER A 133 -10.83 -5.98 -19.05
C SER A 133 -12.12 -6.40 -18.35
N ALA A 134 -12.86 -5.43 -17.84
CA ALA A 134 -14.21 -5.62 -17.34
C ALA A 134 -15.20 -5.04 -18.35
N VAL A 135 -16.02 -5.90 -18.96
CA VAL A 135 -17.14 -5.48 -19.80
C VAL A 135 -18.43 -5.74 -19.02
N GLY A 136 -19.08 -4.69 -18.59
CA GLY A 136 -20.38 -4.73 -17.94
C GLY A 136 -21.39 -3.96 -18.78
N VAL A 137 -22.48 -4.62 -19.19
CA VAL A 137 -23.65 -3.96 -19.79
C VAL A 137 -24.71 -3.85 -18.69
N GLY A 138 -24.81 -2.66 -18.12
CA GLY A 138 -25.80 -2.37 -17.08
C GLY A 138 -25.99 -0.86 -16.95
N VAL A 139 -27.21 -0.41 -16.69
CA VAL A 139 -27.51 0.97 -16.33
C VAL A 139 -27.08 1.19 -14.89
N GLY A 140 -25.82 1.57 -14.69
CA GLY A 140 -25.25 1.85 -13.38
C GLY A 140 -23.94 2.62 -13.54
N GLY A 141 -23.69 3.60 -12.68
CA GLY A 141 -22.43 4.33 -12.65
C GLY A 141 -21.31 3.43 -12.12
N SER A 142 -20.22 3.27 -12.84
CA SER A 142 -19.01 2.62 -12.35
C SER A 142 -18.04 3.68 -11.82
N LEU A 143 -17.58 3.49 -10.58
CA LEU A 143 -16.57 4.33 -9.95
C LEU A 143 -15.21 3.63 -10.08
N GLY A 144 -14.30 4.22 -10.83
CA GLY A 144 -12.97 3.66 -11.05
C GLY A 144 -12.07 3.73 -9.80
N ILE A 145 -11.29 2.69 -9.59
CA ILE A 145 -10.19 2.68 -8.63
C ILE A 145 -8.90 2.87 -9.43
N TYR A 146 -8.15 3.90 -9.09
CA TYR A 146 -6.91 4.24 -9.78
C TYR A 146 -5.71 4.03 -8.84
N LYS A 147 -4.62 3.55 -9.39
CA LYS A 147 -3.32 3.46 -8.73
C LYS A 147 -2.38 4.47 -9.38
N LYS A 148 -1.92 5.43 -8.57
CA LYS A 148 -0.87 6.37 -8.99
C LYS A 148 0.47 5.81 -8.54
N THR A 149 1.40 5.66 -9.48
CA THR A 149 2.76 5.19 -9.25
C THR A 149 3.74 6.29 -9.63
N GLY A 150 4.68 6.59 -8.74
CA GLY A 150 5.83 7.44 -9.01
C GLY A 150 7.06 6.60 -9.25
N HIS A 151 7.85 6.98 -10.24
CA HIS A 151 9.11 6.36 -10.61
C HIS A 151 10.24 7.36 -10.44
N GLY A 152 11.38 6.91 -9.91
CA GLY A 152 12.55 7.74 -9.75
C GLY A 152 13.79 6.92 -9.41
N ARG A 153 14.95 7.55 -9.52
CA ARG A 153 16.23 6.99 -9.10
C ARG A 153 16.69 7.67 -7.81
N ALA A 154 17.06 6.84 -6.84
CA ALA A 154 17.77 7.30 -5.65
C ALA A 154 19.20 7.63 -6.06
N ILE A 155 19.64 8.83 -5.75
CA ILE A 155 20.98 9.33 -6.08
C ILE A 155 21.66 9.84 -4.81
N PHE A 156 22.98 9.73 -4.80
CA PHE A 156 23.82 10.40 -3.82
C PHE A 156 24.58 11.54 -4.49
N VAL A 157 24.34 12.74 -4.01
CA VAL A 157 25.02 13.95 -4.45
C VAL A 157 26.08 14.26 -3.38
N PRO A 158 27.38 14.20 -3.71
CA PRO A 158 28.42 14.57 -2.75
C PRO A 158 28.30 16.05 -2.37
N PRO A 159 28.73 16.42 -1.15
CA PRO A 159 28.70 17.78 -0.63
C PRO A 159 29.61 18.74 -1.39
#